data_9d65fc2db4b9d963ca6c68811ea6205a
#
_entry.id   9d65fc2db4b9d963ca6c68811ea6205a
#
_cell.length_a   1.000
_cell.length_b   1.000
_cell.length_c   1.000
_cell.angle_alpha   90.00
_cell.angle_beta   90.00
_cell.angle_gamma   90.00
#
_symmetry.space_group_name_H-M   'P 1'
#
loop_
_entity.id
_entity.type
_entity.pdbx_description
1 polymer ?
#
loop_
_entity_poly.entity_id
_entity_poly.type
_entity_poly.pdbx_seq_one_letter_code
_entity_poly.pdbx_strand_id
1 'polypeptide(L)'
;AVLARRYPAARVVVTGGTGALLLAGEGDADTAPRLLAALGVEPERLILENRSRNTYENAVFTRELVSPGPGETWLLVTSAFHMPRSKALFDKAGFASLPWPVDYRTSGEEGVGLFTDNANDALQNTTLAIREWIGLFAYWLTGRIDSLFPGPA
;
A
#
# COMPACT_ATOMS: atom_id res chain seq x y z
N ALA A 1 -8.11 -5.14 -9.92
CA ALA A 1 -9.01 -5.54 -11.02
C ALA A 1 -10.50 -5.49 -10.62
N VAL A 2 -10.94 -6.11 -9.50
CA VAL A 2 -12.37 -6.13 -9.10
C VAL A 2 -12.93 -4.71 -8.98
N LEU A 3 -12.28 -3.83 -8.24
CA LEU A 3 -12.71 -2.42 -8.11
C LEU A 3 -12.69 -1.69 -9.45
N ALA A 4 -11.67 -1.89 -10.28
CA ALA A 4 -11.59 -1.26 -11.59
C ALA A 4 -12.74 -1.66 -12.53
N ARG A 5 -13.21 -2.91 -12.44
CA ARG A 5 -14.40 -3.37 -13.15
C ARG A 5 -15.71 -2.81 -12.59
N ARG A 6 -15.77 -2.67 -11.25
CA ARG A 6 -16.97 -2.12 -10.57
C ARG A 6 -17.13 -0.62 -10.83
N TYR A 7 -16.00 0.08 -11.01
CA TYR A 7 -15.95 1.54 -11.27
C TYR A 7 -15.22 1.81 -12.59
N PRO A 8 -15.88 1.62 -13.74
CA PRO A 8 -15.23 1.71 -15.05
C PRO A 8 -14.70 3.11 -15.38
N ALA A 9 -15.26 4.15 -14.80
CA ALA A 9 -14.78 5.52 -14.98
C ALA A 9 -13.61 5.89 -14.05
N ALA A 10 -13.26 5.05 -13.06
CA ALA A 10 -12.20 5.37 -12.13
C ALA A 10 -10.82 5.21 -12.76
N ARG A 11 -9.92 6.16 -12.48
CA ARG A 11 -8.48 6.03 -12.76
C ARG A 11 -7.86 5.03 -11.77
N VAL A 12 -6.84 4.32 -12.21
CA VAL A 12 -6.10 3.36 -11.38
C VAL A 12 -4.65 3.82 -11.29
N VAL A 13 -4.23 4.20 -10.11
CA VAL A 13 -2.84 4.59 -9.86
C VAL A 13 -2.10 3.38 -9.29
N VAL A 14 -0.96 3.06 -9.90
CA VAL A 14 -0.01 2.10 -9.35
C VAL A 14 1.22 2.89 -8.93
N THR A 15 1.55 2.80 -7.65
CA THR A 15 2.71 3.50 -7.08
C THR A 15 3.67 2.49 -6.47
N GLY A 16 4.95 2.67 -6.74
CA GLY A 16 6.03 1.83 -6.25
C GLY A 16 7.10 1.61 -7.31
N GLY A 17 8.21 2.30 -7.14
CA GLY A 17 9.44 2.04 -7.91
C GLY A 17 10.28 0.95 -7.26
N THR A 18 11.51 0.80 -7.72
CA THR A 18 12.47 -0.16 -7.17
C THR A 18 13.06 0.37 -5.86
N GLY A 19 12.61 -0.19 -4.73
CA GLY A 19 13.23 0.07 -3.42
C GLY A 19 14.57 -0.65 -3.19
N ALA A 20 15.06 -1.39 -4.18
CA ALA A 20 16.27 -2.19 -4.06
C ALA A 20 17.53 -1.36 -4.34
N LEU A 21 18.31 -1.10 -3.30
CA LEU A 21 19.60 -0.39 -3.39
C LEU A 21 20.70 -1.18 -4.14
N LEU A 22 20.54 -2.50 -4.31
CA LEU A 22 21.62 -3.40 -4.78
C LEU A 22 21.20 -4.37 -5.90
N LEU A 23 19.93 -4.50 -6.20
CA LEU A 23 19.44 -5.39 -7.26
C LEU A 23 18.57 -4.58 -8.21
N ALA A 24 18.96 -4.54 -9.48
CA ALA A 24 18.11 -4.01 -10.53
C ALA A 24 16.88 -4.93 -10.67
N GLY A 25 15.76 -4.53 -10.05
CA GLY A 25 14.46 -5.19 -10.17
C GLY A 25 13.45 -4.23 -10.77
N GLU A 26 12.46 -4.76 -11.46
CA GLU A 26 11.31 -3.96 -11.90
C GLU A 26 10.48 -3.58 -10.67
N GLY A 27 10.03 -2.32 -10.59
CA GLY A 27 9.13 -1.84 -9.55
C GLY A 27 7.69 -2.34 -9.77
N ASP A 28 6.85 -2.16 -8.75
CA ASP A 28 5.44 -2.54 -8.85
C ASP A 28 4.74 -1.78 -9.98
N ALA A 29 5.07 -0.52 -10.18
CA ALA A 29 4.53 0.29 -11.27
C ALA A 29 5.00 -0.15 -12.66
N ASP A 30 6.09 -0.90 -12.76
CA ASP A 30 6.60 -1.41 -14.04
C ASP A 30 5.97 -2.77 -14.40
N THR A 31 5.66 -3.60 -13.39
CA THR A 31 5.12 -4.96 -13.58
C THR A 31 3.61 -5.02 -13.58
N ALA A 32 2.94 -4.23 -12.74
CA ALA A 32 1.50 -4.23 -12.56
C ALA A 32 0.68 -3.95 -13.84
N PRO A 33 1.13 -3.10 -14.80
CA PRO A 33 0.35 -2.84 -16.01
C PRO A 33 0.04 -4.09 -16.83
N ARG A 34 1.01 -5.01 -16.96
CA ARG A 34 0.82 -6.27 -17.69
C ARG A 34 -0.26 -7.14 -17.03
N LEU A 35 -0.20 -7.26 -15.70
CA LEU A 35 -1.19 -8.01 -14.94
C LEU A 35 -2.57 -7.36 -15.00
N LEU A 36 -2.64 -6.04 -14.81
CA LEU A 36 -3.92 -5.31 -14.83
C LEU A 36 -4.59 -5.36 -16.20
N ALA A 37 -3.81 -5.24 -17.29
CA ALA A 37 -4.32 -5.40 -18.65
C ALA A 37 -4.86 -6.81 -18.89
N ALA A 38 -4.14 -7.85 -18.46
CA ALA A 38 -4.60 -9.24 -18.54
C ALA A 38 -5.88 -9.49 -17.73
N LEU A 39 -6.13 -8.68 -16.69
CA LEU A 39 -7.33 -8.70 -15.87
C LEU A 39 -8.44 -7.75 -16.38
N GLY A 40 -8.28 -7.16 -17.56
CA GLY A 40 -9.30 -6.35 -18.25
C GLY A 40 -9.37 -4.90 -17.77
N VAL A 41 -8.27 -4.35 -17.26
CA VAL A 41 -8.17 -2.91 -16.98
C VAL A 41 -7.54 -2.22 -18.18
N GLU A 42 -8.24 -1.26 -18.75
CA GLU A 42 -7.77 -0.51 -19.92
C GLU A 42 -6.49 0.28 -19.57
N PRO A 43 -5.43 0.22 -20.41
CA PRO A 43 -4.17 0.93 -20.17
C PRO A 43 -4.32 2.44 -20.00
N GLU A 44 -5.29 3.05 -20.67
CA GLU A 44 -5.58 4.49 -20.64
C GLU A 44 -6.05 4.98 -19.27
N ARG A 45 -6.52 4.06 -18.42
CA ARG A 45 -6.94 4.32 -17.04
C ARG A 45 -5.78 4.23 -16.05
N LEU A 46 -4.65 3.69 -16.47
CA LEU A 46 -3.50 3.46 -15.60
C LEU A 46 -2.64 4.72 -15.50
N ILE A 47 -2.34 5.10 -14.29
CA ILE A 47 -1.36 6.14 -13.94
C ILE A 47 -0.25 5.45 -13.16
N LEU A 48 0.99 5.57 -13.62
CA LEU A 48 2.13 4.85 -13.06
C LEU A 48 3.07 5.83 -12.35
N GLU A 49 3.31 5.59 -11.07
CA GLU A 49 4.31 6.29 -10.28
C GLU A 49 5.44 5.30 -9.96
N ASN A 50 6.58 5.41 -10.64
CA ASN A 50 7.71 4.49 -10.55
C ASN A 50 9.00 5.14 -10.02
N ARG A 51 8.95 6.38 -9.51
CA ARG A 51 10.12 7.09 -8.97
C ARG A 51 10.35 6.84 -7.50
N SER A 52 9.31 6.42 -6.78
CA SER A 52 9.34 6.21 -5.34
C SER A 52 10.21 5.02 -4.94
N ARG A 53 10.91 5.14 -3.83
CA ARG A 53 11.83 4.15 -3.25
C ARG A 53 11.35 3.62 -1.90
N ASN A 54 10.31 4.22 -1.35
CA ASN A 54 9.73 3.86 -0.05
C ASN A 54 8.29 4.39 0.05
N THR A 55 7.55 3.94 1.07
CA THR A 55 6.13 4.26 1.21
C THR A 55 5.84 5.75 1.42
N TYR A 56 6.76 6.50 2.04
CA TYR A 56 6.62 7.96 2.15
C TYR A 56 6.67 8.62 0.77
N GLU A 57 7.63 8.24 -0.05
CA GLU A 57 7.74 8.74 -1.42
C GLU A 57 6.56 8.32 -2.28
N ASN A 58 6.02 7.09 -2.09
CA ASN A 58 4.77 6.67 -2.74
C ASN A 58 3.64 7.69 -2.48
N ALA A 59 3.44 8.08 -1.22
CA ALA A 59 2.38 9.02 -0.86
C ALA A 59 2.60 10.41 -1.48
N VAL A 60 3.81 10.95 -1.35
CA VAL A 60 4.15 12.30 -1.83
C VAL A 60 4.08 12.36 -3.36
N PHE A 61 4.75 11.43 -4.05
CA PHE A 61 4.83 11.46 -5.51
C PHE A 61 3.50 11.12 -6.17
N THR A 62 2.71 10.21 -5.56
CA THR A 62 1.35 9.96 -6.04
C THR A 62 0.50 11.21 -5.92
N ARG A 63 0.52 11.91 -4.77
CA ARG A 63 -0.22 13.15 -4.61
C ARG A 63 0.17 14.22 -5.64
N GLU A 64 1.46 14.39 -5.86
CA GLU A 64 1.98 15.32 -6.88
C GLU A 64 1.50 14.94 -8.28
N LEU A 65 1.57 13.65 -8.61
CA LEU A 65 1.25 13.14 -9.95
C LEU A 65 -0.23 13.29 -10.29
N VAL A 66 -1.13 12.99 -9.35
CA VAL A 66 -2.58 13.00 -9.62
C VAL A 66 -3.26 14.32 -9.24
N SER A 67 -2.63 15.14 -8.40
CA SER A 67 -3.16 16.43 -7.94
C SER A 67 -4.64 16.34 -7.56
N PRO A 68 -5.00 15.64 -6.45
CA PRO A 68 -6.39 15.30 -6.12
C PRO A 68 -7.24 16.57 -6.02
N GLY A 69 -8.36 16.57 -6.75
CA GLY A 69 -9.30 17.67 -6.79
C GLY A 69 -10.36 17.61 -5.69
N PRO A 70 -11.05 18.73 -5.40
CA PRO A 70 -12.15 18.72 -4.45
C PRO A 70 -13.30 17.85 -4.96
N GLY A 71 -13.87 17.01 -4.08
CA GLY A 71 -14.97 16.11 -4.41
C GLY A 71 -14.55 14.77 -5.03
N GLU A 72 -13.26 14.55 -5.29
CA GLU A 72 -12.76 13.25 -5.70
C GLU A 72 -12.69 12.29 -4.50
N THR A 73 -13.09 11.05 -4.73
CA THR A 73 -12.94 9.96 -3.76
C THR A 73 -11.81 9.03 -4.21
N TRP A 74 -10.82 8.87 -3.37
CA TRP A 74 -9.67 8.00 -3.62
C TRP A 74 -9.69 6.80 -2.68
N LEU A 75 -9.48 5.60 -3.22
CA LEU A 75 -9.33 4.37 -2.45
C LEU A 75 -7.84 4.01 -2.36
N LEU A 76 -7.34 3.86 -1.16
CA LEU A 76 -5.99 3.34 -0.91
C LEU A 76 -6.08 1.83 -0.76
N VAL A 77 -5.56 1.11 -1.75
CA VAL A 77 -5.59 -0.37 -1.78
C VAL A 77 -4.20 -0.90 -1.49
N THR A 78 -4.06 -1.61 -0.38
CA THR A 78 -2.81 -2.32 -0.02
C THR A 78 -3.10 -3.48 0.92
N SER A 79 -2.10 -4.30 1.23
CA SER A 79 -2.25 -5.40 2.18
C SER A 79 -2.70 -4.90 3.56
N ALA A 80 -3.56 -5.66 4.22
CA ALA A 80 -4.14 -5.28 5.52
C ALA A 80 -3.05 -4.99 6.56
N PHE A 81 -1.97 -5.77 6.58
CA PHE A 81 -0.85 -5.56 7.51
C PHE A 81 -0.07 -4.26 7.23
N HIS A 82 -0.06 -3.79 5.97
CA HIS A 82 0.62 -2.58 5.53
C HIS A 82 -0.26 -1.33 5.61
N MET A 83 -1.58 -1.49 5.69
CA MET A 83 -2.55 -0.40 5.64
C MET A 83 -2.31 0.69 6.70
N PRO A 84 -2.05 0.38 7.98
CA PRO A 84 -1.86 1.42 8.99
C PRO A 84 -0.72 2.38 8.63
N ARG A 85 0.42 1.85 8.19
CA ARG A 85 1.59 2.65 7.81
C ARG A 85 1.35 3.45 6.53
N SER A 86 0.76 2.82 5.53
CA SER A 86 0.43 3.48 4.26
C SER A 86 -0.55 4.61 4.46
N LYS A 87 -1.67 4.36 5.17
CA LYS A 87 -2.70 5.38 5.42
C LYS A 87 -2.14 6.58 6.17
N ALA A 88 -1.37 6.36 7.23
CA ALA A 88 -0.75 7.44 7.99
C ALA A 88 0.17 8.34 7.13
N LEU A 89 0.92 7.73 6.20
CA LEU A 89 1.81 8.45 5.31
C LEU A 89 1.04 9.22 4.22
N PHE A 90 -0.02 8.64 3.66
CA PHE A 90 -0.88 9.33 2.70
C PHE A 90 -1.61 10.51 3.34
N ASP A 91 -2.13 10.35 4.56
CA ASP A 91 -2.76 11.45 5.30
C ASP A 91 -1.76 12.57 5.60
N LYS A 92 -0.56 12.20 6.07
CA LYS A 92 0.51 13.17 6.34
C LYS A 92 0.97 13.91 5.09
N ALA A 93 0.96 13.23 3.94
CA ALA A 93 1.22 13.87 2.65
C ALA A 93 0.05 14.78 2.18
N GLY A 94 -1.07 14.83 2.91
CA GLY A 94 -2.26 15.58 2.52
C GLY A 94 -3.05 14.94 1.38
N PHE A 95 -2.94 13.62 1.23
CA PHE A 95 -3.71 12.83 0.27
C PHE A 95 -4.84 12.11 1.00
N ALA A 96 -6.00 12.74 1.06
CA ALA A 96 -7.19 12.14 1.67
C ALA A 96 -7.64 10.90 0.88
N SER A 97 -7.65 9.75 1.52
CA SER A 97 -8.04 8.48 0.90
C SER A 97 -8.83 7.61 1.86
N LEU A 98 -9.73 6.80 1.32
CA LEU A 98 -10.44 5.77 2.08
C LEU A 98 -9.62 4.47 2.05
N PRO A 99 -9.36 3.84 3.19
CA PRO A 99 -8.62 2.59 3.23
C PRO A 99 -9.44 1.45 2.62
N TRP A 100 -8.78 0.64 1.79
CA TRP A 100 -9.35 -0.58 1.22
C TRP A 100 -8.35 -1.73 1.41
N PRO A 101 -8.26 -2.28 2.63
CA PRO A 101 -7.32 -3.35 2.93
C PRO A 101 -7.67 -4.64 2.19
N VAL A 102 -6.65 -5.30 1.68
CA VAL A 102 -6.71 -6.61 1.01
C VAL A 102 -5.62 -7.52 1.57
N ASP A 103 -5.51 -8.75 1.07
CA ASP A 103 -4.45 -9.68 1.48
C ASP A 103 -4.37 -9.84 3.01
N TYR A 104 -5.51 -10.18 3.62
CA TYR A 104 -5.55 -10.51 5.04
C TYR A 104 -4.78 -11.81 5.31
N ARG A 105 -3.88 -11.78 6.27
CA ARG A 105 -3.06 -12.92 6.69
C ARG A 105 -3.65 -13.70 7.84
N THR A 106 -4.64 -13.14 8.51
CA THR A 106 -5.36 -13.73 9.63
C THR A 106 -6.84 -13.50 9.45
N SER A 107 -7.68 -14.38 10.00
CA SER A 107 -9.13 -14.22 10.01
C SER A 107 -9.61 -13.21 11.08
N GLY A 108 -8.75 -12.93 12.06
CA GLY A 108 -9.08 -12.16 13.27
C GLY A 108 -9.77 -12.99 14.35
N GLU A 109 -10.01 -14.27 14.09
CA GLU A 109 -10.65 -15.22 15.03
C GLU A 109 -9.63 -16.12 15.73
N GLU A 110 -8.37 -16.08 15.27
CA GLU A 110 -7.29 -16.85 15.87
C GLU A 110 -7.06 -16.37 17.30
N GLY A 111 -7.32 -17.24 18.26
CA GLY A 111 -6.92 -17.03 19.65
C GLY A 111 -5.40 -16.93 19.78
N VAL A 112 -4.92 -16.48 20.95
CA VAL A 112 -3.48 -16.52 21.30
C VAL A 112 -3.08 -18.00 21.47
N GLY A 113 -3.15 -18.75 20.38
CA GLY A 113 -2.77 -20.16 20.32
C GLY A 113 -1.30 -20.28 19.93
N LEU A 114 -0.56 -21.10 20.66
CA LEU A 114 0.84 -21.42 20.37
C LEU A 114 0.99 -22.33 19.14
N PHE A 115 -0.10 -22.69 18.48
CA PHE A 115 -0.11 -23.65 17.38
C PHE A 115 -0.66 -22.99 16.12
N THR A 116 0.24 -22.54 15.27
CA THR A 116 -0.05 -22.33 13.87
C THR A 116 0.22 -23.65 13.15
N ASP A 117 -0.67 -24.09 12.30
CA ASP A 117 -0.55 -25.35 11.54
C ASP A 117 0.73 -25.37 10.66
N ASN A 118 1.36 -24.22 10.46
CA ASN A 118 2.58 -24.09 9.66
C ASN A 118 3.56 -23.08 10.30
N ALA A 119 4.68 -23.61 10.81
CA ALA A 119 5.74 -22.79 11.42
C ALA A 119 6.35 -21.76 10.43
N ASN A 120 6.41 -22.08 9.14
CA ASN A 120 6.92 -21.15 8.13
C ASN A 120 6.02 -19.93 7.99
N ASP A 121 4.70 -20.12 7.98
CA ASP A 121 3.73 -19.02 7.90
C ASP A 121 3.78 -18.13 9.15
N ALA A 122 3.96 -18.75 10.33
CA ALA A 122 4.15 -18.02 11.58
C ALA A 122 5.40 -17.14 11.55
N LEU A 123 6.52 -17.66 11.06
CA LEU A 123 7.77 -16.90 10.91
C LEU A 123 7.63 -15.78 9.89
N GLN A 124 6.98 -16.04 8.76
CA GLN A 124 6.71 -15.00 7.75
C GLN A 124 5.83 -13.88 8.30
N ASN A 125 4.73 -14.21 8.97
CA ASN A 125 3.82 -13.23 9.56
C ASN A 125 4.51 -12.41 10.65
N THR A 126 5.34 -13.07 11.49
CA THR A 126 6.15 -12.37 12.50
C THR A 126 7.14 -11.41 11.85
N THR A 127 7.84 -11.85 10.82
CA THR A 127 8.78 -11.00 10.08
C THR A 127 8.09 -9.78 9.46
N LEU A 128 6.91 -9.98 8.85
CA LEU A 128 6.11 -8.89 8.29
C LEU A 128 5.69 -7.90 9.40
N ALA A 129 5.18 -8.38 10.52
CA ALA A 129 4.77 -7.54 11.65
C ALA A 129 5.95 -6.71 12.18
N ILE A 130 7.10 -7.32 12.39
CA ILE A 130 8.31 -6.62 12.85
C ILE A 130 8.73 -5.53 11.85
N ARG A 131 8.72 -5.83 10.55
CA ARG A 131 9.06 -4.84 9.50
C ARG A 131 8.09 -3.65 9.50
N GLU A 132 6.79 -3.90 9.66
CA GLU A 132 5.80 -2.81 9.74
C GLU A 132 6.00 -1.96 11.00
N TRP A 133 6.28 -2.57 12.13
CA TRP A 133 6.53 -1.84 13.38
C TRP A 133 7.81 -1.02 13.32
N ILE A 134 8.88 -1.57 12.77
CA ILE A 134 10.13 -0.82 12.52
C ILE A 134 9.85 0.36 11.58
N GLY A 135 9.08 0.14 10.51
CA GLY A 135 8.70 1.19 9.58
C GLY A 135 7.88 2.30 10.23
N LEU A 136 6.86 1.94 11.02
CA LEU A 136 6.05 2.90 11.80
C LEU A 136 6.92 3.71 12.77
N PHE A 137 7.79 3.03 13.53
CA PHE A 137 8.68 3.70 14.47
C PHE A 137 9.64 4.67 13.76
N ALA A 138 10.26 4.25 12.67
CA ALA A 138 11.17 5.08 11.90
C ALA A 138 10.48 6.32 11.31
N TYR A 139 9.27 6.16 10.76
CA TYR A 139 8.51 7.29 10.22
C TYR A 139 7.98 8.22 11.31
N TRP A 140 7.58 7.70 12.46
CA TRP A 140 7.21 8.52 13.60
C TRP A 140 8.40 9.31 14.15
N LEU A 141 9.55 8.66 14.35
CA LEU A 141 10.78 9.30 14.84
C LEU A 141 11.27 10.41 13.88
N THR A 142 11.05 10.23 12.58
CA THR A 142 11.43 11.23 11.55
C THR A 142 10.34 12.25 11.27
N GLY A 143 9.23 12.27 12.03
CA GLY A 143 8.12 13.22 11.87
C GLY A 143 7.30 13.04 10.59
N ARG A 144 7.41 11.88 9.93
CA ARG A 144 6.68 11.56 8.70
C ARG A 144 5.30 10.97 8.95
N ILE A 145 4.98 10.59 10.17
CA ILE A 145 3.63 10.27 10.65
C ILE A 145 3.44 10.89 12.04
N ASP A 146 2.20 11.19 12.40
CA ASP A 146 1.89 11.92 13.64
C ASP A 146 1.68 10.97 14.84
N SER A 147 1.36 9.70 14.60
CA SER A 147 1.14 8.70 15.63
C SER A 147 1.91 7.42 15.34
N LEU A 148 2.50 6.83 16.39
CA LEU A 148 3.18 5.53 16.30
C LEU A 148 2.18 4.39 16.01
N PHE A 149 0.97 4.50 16.54
CA PHE A 149 -0.11 3.55 16.32
C PHE A 149 -1.29 4.27 15.65
N PRO A 150 -1.24 4.49 14.33
CA PRO A 150 -2.36 5.08 13.63
C PRO A 150 -3.55 4.13 13.75
N GLY A 151 -4.65 4.65 14.29
CA GLY A 151 -5.90 3.89 14.43
C GLY A 151 -6.51 3.55 13.07
N PRO A 152 -7.49 2.64 13.05
CA PRO A 152 -8.33 2.47 11.87
C PRO A 152 -9.03 3.80 11.56
N ALA A 153 -8.98 4.20 10.31
CA ALA A 153 -9.65 5.41 9.84
C ALA A 153 -11.14 5.17 9.65
#